data_98ef32459621184f01cd681738a3c4d1
#
_entry.id   98ef32459621184f01cd681738a3c4d1
#
_cell.length_a   1.000
_cell.length_b   1.000
_cell.length_c   1.000
_cell.angle_alpha   90.00
_cell.angle_beta   90.00
_cell.angle_gamma   90.00
#
_symmetry.space_group_name_H-M   'P 1'
#
loop_
_entity.id
_entity.type
_entity.pdbx_description
1 polymer ?
#
loop_
_entity_poly.entity_id
_entity_poly.type
_entity_poly.pdbx_seq_one_letter_code
_entity_poly.pdbx_strand_id
1 'polypeptide(L)'
;MEGVTTTIEVLGLKDAVKYLNSVEPGYRKAYVANMKMVAQPMTDAMKASYDNTRFPSGTKRRWSPEGRQVFPLTAANAVKGVSLRVNNKKQGAAFSVMQKNPAASIFDIAGRANANPLATAFSTKFGRSASRVIWPVFEAKISDISANVQKVVDDVIAEVNKNFKVV
;
A
#
# COMPACT_ATOMS: atom_id res chain seq x y z
N MET A 1 8.77 11.00 8.60
CA MET A 1 9.35 10.18 7.49
C MET A 1 8.19 9.44 6.87
N GLU A 2 7.85 9.76 5.61
CA GLU A 2 6.80 9.05 4.88
C GLU A 2 7.35 7.72 4.39
N GLY A 3 6.58 6.65 4.57
CA GLY A 3 6.94 5.30 4.11
C GLY A 3 6.72 5.14 2.59
N VAL A 4 7.14 4.00 2.04
CA VAL A 4 6.86 3.64 0.65
C VAL A 4 5.36 3.39 0.50
N THR A 5 4.72 4.08 -0.44
CA THR A 5 3.27 4.02 -0.69
C THR A 5 2.99 3.76 -2.16
N THR A 6 2.07 2.86 -2.44
CA THR A 6 1.48 2.65 -3.77
C THR A 6 0.00 3.00 -3.70
N THR A 7 -0.53 3.68 -4.75
CA THR A 7 -1.89 4.18 -4.75
C THR A 7 -2.55 3.95 -6.11
N ILE A 8 -3.80 3.52 -6.09
CA ILE A 8 -4.70 3.53 -7.26
C ILE A 8 -5.68 4.69 -7.08
N GLU A 9 -5.80 5.53 -8.10
CA GLU A 9 -6.66 6.71 -8.09
C GLU A 9 -7.81 6.57 -9.10
N VAL A 10 -9.01 6.98 -8.66
CA VAL A 10 -10.22 7.05 -9.51
C VAL A 10 -10.90 8.38 -9.29
N LEU A 11 -10.98 9.19 -10.34
CA LEU A 11 -11.59 10.53 -10.27
C LEU A 11 -13.10 10.45 -10.05
N GLY A 12 -13.64 11.37 -9.28
CA GLY A 12 -15.09 11.48 -9.00
C GLY A 12 -15.68 10.44 -8.05
N LEU A 13 -14.96 9.38 -7.74
CA LEU A 13 -15.46 8.28 -6.91
C LEU A 13 -15.88 8.71 -5.49
N LYS A 14 -15.19 9.69 -4.92
CA LYS A 14 -15.51 10.23 -3.59
C LYS A 14 -16.89 10.86 -3.54
N ASP A 15 -17.21 11.67 -4.56
CA ASP A 15 -18.49 12.40 -4.60
C ASP A 15 -19.64 11.45 -4.90
N ALA A 16 -19.44 10.46 -5.77
CA ALA A 16 -20.38 9.39 -6.02
C ALA A 16 -20.70 8.58 -4.75
N VAL A 17 -19.68 8.14 -4.00
CA VAL A 17 -19.85 7.41 -2.74
C VAL A 17 -20.53 8.29 -1.67
N LYS A 18 -20.23 9.58 -1.63
CA LYS A 18 -20.89 10.53 -0.72
C LYS A 18 -22.37 10.66 -1.06
N TYR A 19 -22.71 10.83 -2.33
CA TYR A 19 -24.08 10.90 -2.80
C TYR A 19 -24.86 9.62 -2.44
N LEU A 20 -24.35 8.45 -2.81
CA LEU A 20 -25.00 7.18 -2.52
C LEU A 20 -25.21 6.95 -1.02
N ASN A 21 -24.26 7.34 -0.18
CA ASN A 21 -24.42 7.23 1.26
C ASN A 21 -25.49 8.19 1.85
N SER A 22 -25.84 9.27 1.14
CA SER A 22 -26.96 10.14 1.52
C SER A 22 -28.32 9.54 1.17
N VAL A 23 -28.36 8.72 0.11
CA VAL A 23 -29.59 8.03 -0.35
C VAL A 23 -29.77 6.70 0.40
N GLU A 24 -28.69 5.94 0.56
CA GLU A 24 -28.67 4.65 1.25
C GLU A 24 -27.65 4.67 2.41
N PRO A 25 -28.11 4.87 3.65
CA PRO A 25 -27.23 4.85 4.82
C PRO A 25 -26.49 3.52 4.95
N GLY A 26 -25.16 3.56 5.04
CA GLY A 26 -24.31 2.35 5.10
C GLY A 26 -23.60 2.02 3.78
N TYR A 27 -23.97 2.63 2.66
CA TYR A 27 -23.32 2.41 1.36
C TYR A 27 -21.79 2.60 1.43
N ARG A 28 -21.36 3.66 2.11
CA ARG A 28 -19.92 3.93 2.31
C ARG A 28 -19.20 2.80 3.04
N LYS A 29 -19.85 2.14 4.00
CA LYS A 29 -19.27 1.01 4.73
C LYS A 29 -19.10 -0.20 3.82
N ALA A 30 -20.12 -0.50 3.00
CA ALA A 30 -20.08 -1.57 2.00
C ALA A 30 -18.98 -1.31 0.95
N TYR A 31 -18.92 -0.10 0.41
CA TYR A 31 -17.86 0.31 -0.51
C TYR A 31 -16.45 0.10 0.07
N VAL A 32 -16.21 0.55 1.30
CA VAL A 32 -14.91 0.36 1.97
C VAL A 32 -14.58 -1.11 2.16
N ALA A 33 -15.58 -1.95 2.48
CA ALA A 33 -15.39 -3.39 2.60
C ALA A 33 -15.00 -4.03 1.26
N ASN A 34 -15.71 -3.70 0.18
CA ASN A 34 -15.44 -4.21 -1.17
C ASN A 34 -14.03 -3.78 -1.66
N MET A 35 -13.66 -2.51 -1.48
CA MET A 35 -12.31 -2.04 -1.82
C MET A 35 -11.21 -2.74 -1.01
N LYS A 36 -11.47 -3.06 0.25
CA LYS A 36 -10.52 -3.86 1.04
C LYS A 36 -10.35 -5.26 0.48
N MET A 37 -11.43 -5.93 0.11
CA MET A 37 -11.37 -7.28 -0.49
C MET A 37 -10.58 -7.27 -1.80
N VAL A 38 -10.81 -6.28 -2.65
CA VAL A 38 -10.07 -6.12 -3.92
C VAL A 38 -8.58 -5.87 -3.70
N ALA A 39 -8.22 -5.07 -2.70
CA ALA A 39 -6.82 -4.72 -2.41
C ALA A 39 -6.09 -5.77 -1.53
N GLN A 40 -6.81 -6.71 -0.92
CA GLN A 40 -6.24 -7.70 -0.01
C GLN A 40 -5.17 -8.58 -0.67
N PRO A 41 -5.35 -9.12 -1.90
CA PRO A 41 -4.33 -9.95 -2.55
C PRO A 41 -2.98 -9.24 -2.74
N MET A 42 -2.99 -7.93 -3.04
CA MET A 42 -1.77 -7.13 -3.11
C MET A 42 -1.11 -6.98 -1.73
N THR A 43 -1.91 -6.71 -0.72
CA THR A 43 -1.44 -6.56 0.65
C THR A 43 -0.79 -7.85 1.17
N ASP A 44 -1.42 -8.99 0.88
CA ASP A 44 -0.92 -10.31 1.30
C ASP A 44 0.35 -10.69 0.52
N ALA A 45 0.41 -10.41 -0.78
CA ALA A 45 1.62 -10.61 -1.58
C ALA A 45 2.79 -9.76 -1.07
N MET A 46 2.57 -8.50 -0.68
CA MET A 46 3.60 -7.65 -0.07
C MET A 46 4.06 -8.20 1.29
N LYS A 47 3.14 -8.66 2.13
CA LYS A 47 3.49 -9.31 3.41
C LYS A 47 4.31 -10.58 3.20
N ALA A 48 3.89 -11.46 2.29
CA ALA A 48 4.60 -12.68 1.95
C ALA A 48 6.01 -12.39 1.39
N SER A 49 6.15 -11.34 0.58
CA SER A 49 7.45 -10.92 0.06
C SER A 49 8.39 -10.44 1.17
N TYR A 50 7.90 -9.70 2.17
CA TYR A 50 8.69 -9.33 3.34
C TYR A 50 9.02 -10.54 4.22
N ASP A 51 8.09 -11.47 4.40
CA ASP A 51 8.30 -12.68 5.22
C ASP A 51 9.38 -13.57 4.63
N ASN A 52 9.42 -13.70 3.31
CA ASN A 52 10.42 -14.47 2.57
C ASN A 52 11.77 -13.74 2.42
N THR A 53 11.87 -12.47 2.81
CA THR A 53 13.10 -11.68 2.64
C THR A 53 14.12 -12.00 3.72
N ARG A 54 15.33 -12.39 3.32
CA ARG A 54 16.49 -12.55 4.21
C ARG A 54 17.18 -11.21 4.41
N PHE A 55 16.83 -10.51 5.48
CA PHE A 55 17.45 -9.22 5.82
C PHE A 55 18.94 -9.37 6.13
N PRO A 56 19.78 -8.37 5.80
CA PRO A 56 21.21 -8.37 6.15
C PRO A 56 21.42 -8.44 7.66
N SER A 57 22.49 -9.11 8.10
CA SER A 57 22.83 -9.28 9.52
C SER A 57 22.98 -7.95 10.29
N GLY A 58 23.47 -6.90 9.62
CA GLY A 58 23.59 -5.56 10.20
C GLY A 58 22.27 -4.93 10.63
N THR A 59 21.13 -5.34 10.03
CA THR A 59 19.80 -4.86 10.40
C THR A 59 19.27 -5.49 11.69
N LYS A 60 19.92 -6.52 12.22
CA LYS A 60 19.56 -7.15 13.49
C LYS A 60 20.10 -6.40 14.71
N ARG A 61 21.06 -5.49 14.53
CA ARG A 61 21.65 -4.71 15.61
C ARG A 61 20.69 -3.63 16.09
N ARG A 62 20.69 -3.39 17.41
CA ARG A 62 19.99 -2.25 17.98
C ARG A 62 20.80 -0.98 17.67
N TRP A 63 20.23 -0.12 16.87
CA TRP A 63 20.72 1.21 16.66
C TRP A 63 19.86 2.17 17.46
N SER A 64 20.44 2.88 18.37
CA SER A 64 19.74 3.88 19.16
C SER A 64 20.52 5.21 19.10
N PRO A 65 20.40 5.97 18.01
CA PRO A 65 20.76 7.38 18.10
C PRO A 65 19.60 8.08 18.83
N GLU A 66 19.89 8.68 19.98
CA GLU A 66 18.98 9.59 20.70
C GLU A 66 17.59 9.02 21.03
N GLY A 67 17.50 7.76 21.46
CA GLY A 67 16.27 7.16 22.00
C GLY A 67 15.26 6.66 20.96
N ARG A 68 15.47 6.85 19.66
CA ARG A 68 14.60 6.28 18.62
C ARG A 68 15.16 4.98 18.07
N GLN A 69 14.54 3.88 18.44
CA GLN A 69 14.93 2.56 17.95
C GLN A 69 14.33 2.33 16.55
N VAL A 70 15.16 2.46 15.51
CA VAL A 70 14.76 2.12 14.12
C VAL A 70 14.99 0.63 13.85
N PHE A 71 16.06 0.05 14.38
CA PHE A 71 16.39 -1.36 14.29
C PHE A 71 16.21 -2.05 15.66
N PRO A 72 15.99 -3.37 15.73
CA PRO A 72 16.22 -4.35 14.67
C PRO A 72 15.06 -4.46 13.67
N LEU A 73 15.42 -4.72 12.40
CA LEU A 73 14.48 -5.11 11.35
C LEU A 73 14.35 -6.63 11.37
N THR A 74 13.15 -7.13 11.55
CA THR A 74 12.79 -8.54 11.45
C THR A 74 11.68 -8.73 10.41
N ALA A 75 11.56 -9.93 9.84
CA ALA A 75 10.46 -10.25 8.93
C ALA A 75 9.09 -9.95 9.59
N ALA A 76 8.90 -10.38 10.82
CA ALA A 76 7.66 -10.14 11.57
C ALA A 76 7.34 -8.63 11.71
N ASN A 77 8.35 -7.78 11.99
CA ASN A 77 8.16 -6.34 12.09
C ASN A 77 7.88 -5.69 10.74
N ALA A 78 8.53 -6.16 9.67
CA ALA A 78 8.29 -5.71 8.31
C ALA A 78 6.86 -6.08 7.85
N VAL A 79 6.43 -7.31 8.07
CA VAL A 79 5.07 -7.79 7.78
C VAL A 79 4.01 -6.98 8.52
N LYS A 80 4.19 -6.74 9.83
CA LYS A 80 3.28 -5.88 10.63
C LYS A 80 3.22 -4.44 10.13
N GLY A 81 4.30 -3.95 9.51
CA GLY A 81 4.37 -2.61 8.95
C GLY A 81 3.52 -2.42 7.68
N VAL A 82 3.22 -3.49 6.94
CA VAL A 82 2.38 -3.41 5.74
C VAL A 82 0.93 -3.14 6.14
N SER A 83 0.38 -2.04 5.66
CA SER A 83 -0.99 -1.66 5.95
C SER A 83 -1.74 -1.18 4.72
N LEU A 84 -2.99 -1.61 4.62
CA LEU A 84 -3.94 -1.17 3.62
C LEU A 84 -4.80 -0.02 4.17
N ARG A 85 -4.96 1.02 3.37
CA ARG A 85 -5.87 2.12 3.65
C ARG A 85 -6.77 2.36 2.45
N VAL A 86 -8.07 2.24 2.63
CA VAL A 86 -9.07 2.71 1.66
C VAL A 86 -9.28 4.20 1.86
N ASN A 87 -9.05 4.98 0.82
CA ASN A 87 -9.08 6.43 0.89
C ASN A 87 -10.41 6.95 0.35
N ASN A 88 -11.33 7.24 1.25
CA ASN A 88 -12.64 7.79 0.93
C ASN A 88 -12.75 9.31 1.20
N LYS A 89 -11.62 9.96 1.57
CA LYS A 89 -11.59 11.39 1.94
C LYS A 89 -10.84 12.27 0.95
N LYS A 90 -9.88 11.72 0.19
CA LYS A 90 -9.10 12.47 -0.81
C LYS A 90 -9.68 12.21 -2.20
N GLN A 91 -9.76 13.25 -3.02
CA GLN A 91 -10.04 13.07 -4.44
C GLN A 91 -8.99 12.13 -5.06
N GLY A 92 -9.46 11.21 -5.85
CA GLY A 92 -8.63 10.41 -6.72
C GLY A 92 -8.17 9.06 -6.19
N ALA A 93 -7.91 8.88 -4.89
CA ALA A 93 -7.36 7.62 -4.41
C ALA A 93 -8.42 6.62 -3.98
N ALA A 94 -8.50 5.44 -4.63
CA ALA A 94 -9.38 4.35 -4.21
C ALA A 94 -8.82 3.65 -2.96
N PHE A 95 -7.56 3.26 -2.99
CA PHE A 95 -6.85 2.73 -1.83
C PHE A 95 -5.34 2.97 -1.94
N SER A 96 -4.63 2.77 -0.83
CA SER A 96 -3.18 2.76 -0.78
C SER A 96 -2.67 1.63 0.11
N VAL A 97 -1.57 1.01 -0.30
CA VAL A 97 -0.81 0.08 0.55
C VAL A 97 0.50 0.75 0.92
N MET A 98 0.85 0.75 2.19
CA MET A 98 2.02 1.46 2.71
C MET A 98 2.80 0.60 3.70
N GLN A 99 4.11 0.78 3.73
CA GLN A 99 4.99 0.26 4.77
C GLN A 99 5.16 1.31 5.87
N LYS A 100 4.67 1.01 7.06
CA LYS A 100 4.75 1.89 8.23
C LYS A 100 6.00 1.66 9.09
N ASN A 101 6.66 0.52 8.93
CA ASN A 101 7.89 0.26 9.67
C ASN A 101 9.05 1.04 9.04
N PRO A 102 9.71 1.98 9.75
CA PRO A 102 10.78 2.80 9.19
C PRO A 102 11.98 2.00 8.68
N ALA A 103 12.37 0.95 9.41
CA ALA A 103 13.50 0.11 9.02
C ALA A 103 13.21 -0.70 7.74
N ALA A 104 11.97 -1.20 7.60
CA ALA A 104 11.53 -1.89 6.39
C ALA A 104 11.44 -0.92 5.20
N SER A 105 10.99 0.32 5.43
CA SER A 105 10.98 1.37 4.40
C SER A 105 12.41 1.73 3.96
N ILE A 106 13.34 1.88 4.91
CA ILE A 106 14.75 2.11 4.58
C ILE A 106 15.31 0.95 3.77
N PHE A 107 15.07 -0.29 4.20
CA PHE A 107 15.49 -1.48 3.46
C PHE A 107 14.92 -1.48 2.03
N ASP A 108 13.67 -1.12 1.87
CA ASP A 108 12.98 -1.14 0.57
C ASP A 108 13.58 -0.12 -0.43
N ILE A 109 13.90 1.09 0.02
CA ILE A 109 14.32 2.21 -0.83
C ILE A 109 15.80 2.60 -0.74
N ALA A 110 16.56 2.14 0.27
CA ALA A 110 17.94 2.54 0.46
C ALA A 110 18.87 1.94 -0.61
N GLY A 111 19.93 2.68 -0.96
CA GLY A 111 20.99 2.19 -1.85
C GLY A 111 20.95 2.75 -3.27
N ARG A 112 20.12 3.75 -3.54
CA ARG A 112 20.13 4.45 -4.84
C ARG A 112 21.33 5.36 -5.03
N ALA A 113 21.84 5.95 -3.94
CA ALA A 113 23.02 6.81 -3.96
C ALA A 113 24.17 6.09 -3.23
N ASN A 114 25.36 6.15 -3.77
CA ASN A 114 26.58 5.49 -3.27
C ASN A 114 27.14 6.11 -1.97
N ALA A 115 26.27 6.66 -1.12
CA ALA A 115 26.69 7.61 -0.09
C ALA A 115 27.16 6.97 1.23
N ASN A 116 26.82 5.71 1.50
CA ASN A 116 27.25 5.05 2.75
C ASN A 116 27.42 3.53 2.62
N PRO A 117 28.20 2.89 3.52
CA PRO A 117 28.47 1.45 3.46
C PRO A 117 27.21 0.56 3.53
N LEU A 118 26.18 0.97 4.27
CA LEU A 118 24.94 0.22 4.39
C LEU A 118 24.15 0.24 3.07
N ALA A 119 24.06 1.40 2.43
CA ALA A 119 23.41 1.56 1.13
C ALA A 119 24.14 0.76 0.05
N THR A 120 25.47 0.77 0.05
CA THR A 120 26.30 -0.03 -0.85
C THR A 120 26.08 -1.51 -0.63
N ALA A 121 26.09 -2.00 0.61
CA ALA A 121 25.84 -3.39 0.95
C ALA A 121 24.43 -3.84 0.51
N PHE A 122 23.41 -3.00 0.65
CA PHE A 122 22.08 -3.28 0.16
C PHE A 122 22.03 -3.36 -1.37
N SER A 123 22.65 -2.41 -2.06
CA SER A 123 22.68 -2.39 -3.52
C SER A 123 23.43 -3.58 -4.11
N THR A 124 24.53 -3.98 -3.50
CA THR A 124 25.32 -5.15 -3.93
C THR A 124 24.55 -6.46 -3.76
N LYS A 125 23.85 -6.60 -2.63
CA LYS A 125 23.17 -7.86 -2.29
C LYS A 125 21.77 -7.98 -2.88
N PHE A 126 21.04 -6.88 -3.04
CA PHE A 126 19.62 -6.87 -3.41
C PHE A 126 19.31 -6.06 -4.68
N GLY A 127 20.33 -5.57 -5.36
CA GLY A 127 20.19 -4.74 -6.55
C GLY A 127 19.85 -3.27 -6.26
N ARG A 128 19.85 -2.47 -7.33
CA ARG A 128 19.62 -1.01 -7.28
C ARG A 128 18.21 -0.60 -7.70
N SER A 129 17.25 -1.50 -7.66
CA SER A 129 15.86 -1.16 -8.00
C SER A 129 15.29 -0.09 -7.05
N ALA A 130 14.32 0.65 -7.56
CA ALA A 130 13.68 1.76 -6.86
C ALA A 130 13.06 1.36 -5.52
N SER A 131 12.54 0.15 -5.47
CA SER A 131 12.00 -0.52 -4.30
C SER A 131 12.32 -2.00 -4.45
N ARG A 132 12.58 -2.69 -3.35
CA ARG A 132 12.95 -4.12 -3.37
C ARG A 132 11.76 -5.04 -3.15
N VAL A 133 10.71 -4.53 -2.56
CA VAL A 133 9.54 -5.34 -2.16
C VAL A 133 8.25 -4.71 -2.66
N ILE A 134 7.94 -3.50 -2.24
CA ILE A 134 6.61 -2.90 -2.48
C ILE A 134 6.36 -2.70 -3.97
N TRP A 135 7.27 -2.05 -4.66
CA TRP A 135 7.07 -1.71 -6.07
C TRP A 135 7.02 -2.94 -7.01
N PRO A 136 7.93 -3.92 -6.92
CA PRO A 136 7.84 -5.13 -7.74
C PRO A 136 6.54 -5.91 -7.53
N VAL A 137 6.05 -6.01 -6.29
CA VAL A 137 4.76 -6.66 -6.01
C VAL A 137 3.60 -5.84 -6.56
N PHE A 138 3.68 -4.51 -6.45
CA PHE A 138 2.68 -3.62 -7.04
C PHE A 138 2.60 -3.81 -8.56
N GLU A 139 3.73 -3.74 -9.27
CA GLU A 139 3.78 -3.94 -10.73
C GLU A 139 3.22 -5.29 -11.16
N ALA A 140 3.57 -6.36 -10.42
CA ALA A 140 3.09 -7.71 -10.72
C ALA A 140 1.58 -7.90 -10.50
N LYS A 141 0.94 -7.08 -9.66
CA LYS A 141 -0.47 -7.23 -9.28
C LYS A 141 -1.38 -6.12 -9.80
N ILE A 142 -0.83 -5.04 -10.33
CA ILE A 142 -1.62 -3.86 -10.69
C ILE A 142 -2.67 -4.15 -11.76
N SER A 143 -2.36 -4.98 -12.74
CA SER A 143 -3.29 -5.33 -13.82
C SER A 143 -4.57 -5.98 -13.28
N ASP A 144 -4.40 -7.06 -12.50
CA ASP A 144 -5.53 -7.82 -11.95
C ASP A 144 -6.37 -6.97 -10.98
N ILE A 145 -5.68 -6.16 -10.18
CA ILE A 145 -6.34 -5.33 -9.18
C ILE A 145 -7.06 -4.16 -9.83
N SER A 146 -6.48 -3.53 -10.86
CA SER A 146 -7.15 -2.47 -11.62
C SER A 146 -8.44 -2.94 -12.24
N ALA A 147 -8.47 -4.15 -12.81
CA ALA A 147 -9.69 -4.73 -13.36
C ALA A 147 -10.78 -4.93 -12.28
N ASN A 148 -10.39 -5.38 -11.09
CA ASN A 148 -11.32 -5.55 -9.97
C ASN A 148 -11.77 -4.21 -9.36
N VAL A 149 -10.89 -3.22 -9.29
CA VAL A 149 -11.25 -1.84 -8.89
C VAL A 149 -12.26 -1.27 -9.88
N GLN A 150 -12.05 -1.47 -11.18
CA GLN A 150 -12.98 -0.99 -12.20
C GLN A 150 -14.38 -1.58 -12.00
N LYS A 151 -14.51 -2.86 -11.70
CA LYS A 151 -15.81 -3.47 -11.39
C LYS A 151 -16.50 -2.78 -10.20
N VAL A 152 -15.78 -2.52 -9.12
CA VAL A 152 -16.37 -1.82 -7.97
C VAL A 152 -16.77 -0.38 -8.33
N VAL A 153 -16.04 0.27 -9.21
CA VAL A 153 -16.40 1.62 -9.72
C VAL A 153 -17.64 1.54 -10.60
N ASP A 154 -17.72 0.56 -11.51
CA ASP A 154 -18.86 0.35 -12.38
C ASP A 154 -20.14 0.07 -11.59
N ASP A 155 -20.05 -0.73 -10.51
CA ASP A 155 -21.15 -0.96 -9.58
C ASP A 155 -21.61 0.35 -8.90
N VAL A 156 -20.68 1.20 -8.49
CA VAL A 156 -21.00 2.53 -7.94
C VAL A 156 -21.73 3.40 -8.97
N ILE A 157 -21.24 3.43 -10.21
CA ILE A 157 -21.84 4.22 -11.31
C ILE A 157 -23.23 3.68 -11.64
N ALA A 158 -23.39 2.37 -11.71
CA ALA A 158 -24.69 1.72 -11.99
C ALA A 158 -25.72 2.09 -10.91
N GLU A 159 -25.31 2.05 -9.63
CA GLU A 159 -26.20 2.40 -8.52
C GLU A 159 -26.56 3.90 -8.50
N VAL A 160 -25.62 4.78 -8.81
CA VAL A 160 -25.90 6.21 -9.01
C VAL A 160 -26.93 6.41 -10.10
N ASN A 161 -26.71 5.80 -11.27
CA ASN A 161 -27.60 5.95 -12.44
C ASN A 161 -29.00 5.40 -12.16
N LYS A 162 -29.12 4.33 -11.39
CA LYS A 162 -30.42 3.77 -10.97
C LYS A 162 -31.20 4.78 -10.13
N ASN A 163 -30.54 5.42 -9.18
CA ASN A 163 -31.17 6.41 -8.30
C ASN A 163 -31.53 7.71 -9.05
N PHE A 164 -30.82 8.09 -10.13
CA PHE A 164 -31.18 9.22 -10.96
C PHE A 164 -32.35 8.96 -11.93
N LYS A 165 -32.63 7.72 -12.27
CA LYS A 165 -33.75 7.36 -13.17
C LYS A 165 -35.12 7.28 -12.48
N VAL A 166 -35.15 7.43 -11.18
CA VAL A 166 -36.38 7.33 -10.35
C VAL A 166 -36.99 8.73 -10.08
N VAL A 167 -36.49 9.79 -10.71
CA VAL A 167 -37.04 11.15 -10.59
C VAL A 167 -37.82 11.53 -11.84
#